data_f97ccf034161de2979b05420fde5b52c
#
_entry.id   f97ccf034161de2979b05420fde5b52c
#
_cell.length_a   1.000
_cell.length_b   1.000
_cell.length_c   1.000
_cell.angle_alpha   90.00
_cell.angle_beta   90.00
_cell.angle_gamma   90.00
#
_symmetry.space_group_name_H-M   'P 1'
#
loop_
_entity.id
_entity.type
_entity.pdbx_description
1 polymer ?
#
loop_
_entity_poly.entity_id
_entity_poly.type
_entity_poly.pdbx_seq_one_letter_code
_entity_poly.pdbx_strand_id
1 'polypeptide(L)'
;MKIKSILLSQPKPADVTKTPYDAIIRKYNVSIDFEKFIKLEDVTASELRQEKVKLTDFTAIILTSRNTIDHFFRVAKEMRYTIPEDMKYFCVSESTALYLQRYIQYRKRKIFYGKQTFADLIEVMKKHKEENYFLPSSNLVTENYEGMLNEAKLNFTKAVIF
;
A
#
# COMPACT_ATOMS: atom_id res chain seq x y z
N MET A 1 -19.73 16.10 -31.16
CA MET A 1 -18.34 16.46 -30.81
C MET A 1 -17.48 15.25 -31.06
N LYS A 2 -16.37 15.32 -31.84
CA LYS A 2 -15.50 14.16 -32.14
C LYS A 2 -14.25 14.26 -31.27
N ILE A 3 -14.02 13.24 -30.44
CA ILE A 3 -12.79 13.13 -29.62
C ILE A 3 -11.61 12.90 -30.56
N LYS A 4 -10.55 13.69 -30.43
CA LYS A 4 -9.32 13.55 -31.22
C LYS A 4 -8.15 12.99 -30.41
N SER A 5 -8.09 13.29 -29.11
CA SER A 5 -7.03 12.85 -28.20
C SER A 5 -7.58 12.47 -26.84
N ILE A 6 -6.88 11.55 -26.16
CA ILE A 6 -7.17 11.08 -24.82
C ILE A 6 -5.88 11.23 -24.01
N LEU A 7 -5.95 11.84 -22.84
CA LEU A 7 -4.84 11.92 -21.90
C LEU A 7 -5.06 10.90 -20.78
N LEU A 8 -4.09 10.02 -20.56
CA LEU A 8 -4.10 9.04 -19.49
C LEU A 8 -3.10 9.41 -18.40
N SER A 9 -3.59 9.51 -17.16
CA SER A 9 -2.78 9.81 -15.97
C SER A 9 -2.04 8.57 -15.48
N GLN A 10 -1.15 8.02 -16.32
CA GLN A 10 -0.31 6.88 -15.98
C GLN A 10 1.00 6.89 -16.77
N PRO A 11 2.04 6.14 -16.33
CA PRO A 11 3.26 6.00 -17.10
C PRO A 11 3.00 5.42 -18.48
N LYS A 12 3.72 5.93 -19.49
CA LYS A 12 3.65 5.38 -20.86
C LYS A 12 4.15 3.94 -20.87
N PRO A 13 3.38 2.98 -21.39
CA PRO A 13 3.86 1.61 -21.59
C PRO A 13 5.10 1.58 -22.50
N ALA A 14 6.02 0.64 -22.27
CA ALA A 14 7.21 0.46 -23.10
C ALA A 14 6.86 0.19 -24.56
N ASP A 15 5.76 -0.51 -24.81
CA ASP A 15 5.24 -0.79 -26.15
C ASP A 15 3.71 -0.68 -26.12
N VAL A 16 3.18 0.42 -26.63
CA VAL A 16 1.74 0.70 -26.69
C VAL A 16 1.01 -0.31 -27.58
N THR A 17 1.68 -0.86 -28.60
CA THR A 17 1.08 -1.80 -29.56
C THR A 17 0.71 -3.14 -28.92
N LYS A 18 1.32 -3.48 -27.79
CA LYS A 18 1.04 -4.70 -26.99
C LYS A 18 0.05 -4.46 -25.87
N THR A 19 -0.65 -3.33 -25.88
CA THR A 19 -1.64 -2.97 -24.87
C THR A 19 -3.03 -2.86 -25.46
N PRO A 20 -4.09 -2.92 -24.64
CA PRO A 20 -5.46 -2.65 -25.10
C PRO A 20 -5.66 -1.27 -25.76
N TYR A 21 -4.75 -0.33 -25.50
CA TYR A 21 -4.81 1.01 -26.05
C TYR A 21 -4.64 1.05 -27.58
N ASP A 22 -3.84 0.13 -28.16
CA ASP A 22 -3.64 0.06 -29.61
C ASP A 22 -4.97 -0.18 -30.35
N ALA A 23 -5.80 -1.06 -29.82
CA ALA A 23 -7.12 -1.33 -30.39
C ALA A 23 -8.03 -0.08 -30.37
N ILE A 24 -7.95 0.74 -29.31
CA ILE A 24 -8.72 1.98 -29.18
C ILE A 24 -8.21 3.02 -30.20
N ILE A 25 -6.89 3.20 -30.26
CA ILE A 25 -6.24 4.13 -31.21
C ILE A 25 -6.69 3.83 -32.64
N ARG A 26 -6.58 2.57 -33.06
CA ARG A 26 -6.92 2.16 -34.43
C ARG A 26 -8.41 2.24 -34.71
N LYS A 27 -9.26 1.75 -33.79
CA LYS A 27 -10.71 1.68 -33.98
C LYS A 27 -11.36 3.09 -34.08
N TYR A 28 -10.90 4.01 -33.24
CA TYR A 28 -11.51 5.33 -33.11
C TYR A 28 -10.71 6.47 -33.76
N ASN A 29 -9.52 6.15 -34.31
CA ASN A 29 -8.59 7.11 -34.90
C ASN A 29 -8.33 8.30 -33.96
N VAL A 30 -7.94 7.99 -32.71
CA VAL A 30 -7.59 8.95 -31.66
C VAL A 30 -6.14 8.81 -31.28
N SER A 31 -5.51 9.90 -30.81
CA SER A 31 -4.21 9.83 -30.12
C SER A 31 -4.41 9.54 -28.64
N ILE A 32 -3.48 8.81 -28.03
CA ILE A 32 -3.42 8.62 -26.58
C ILE A 32 -2.09 9.16 -26.08
N ASP A 33 -2.15 10.17 -25.21
CA ASP A 33 -1.02 10.74 -24.52
C ASP A 33 -0.97 10.20 -23.10
N PHE A 34 0.23 9.90 -22.61
CA PHE A 34 0.47 9.36 -21.27
C PHE A 34 1.25 10.39 -20.47
N GLU A 35 0.68 10.80 -19.32
CA GLU A 35 1.35 11.73 -18.42
C GLU A 35 1.17 11.29 -16.97
N LYS A 36 2.26 11.22 -16.23
CA LYS A 36 2.25 10.81 -14.83
C LYS A 36 2.05 12.03 -13.94
N PHE A 37 0.81 12.29 -13.50
CA PHE A 37 0.49 13.44 -12.64
C PHE A 37 0.85 13.23 -11.16
N ILE A 38 1.01 11.98 -10.72
CA ILE A 38 1.34 11.65 -9.33
C ILE A 38 2.73 11.04 -9.31
N LYS A 39 3.62 11.63 -8.50
CA LYS A 39 4.92 11.09 -8.18
C LYS A 39 4.91 10.65 -6.72
N LEU A 40 5.27 9.40 -6.46
CA LEU A 40 5.53 8.95 -5.10
C LEU A 40 6.98 9.30 -4.76
N GLU A 41 7.17 10.02 -3.68
CA GLU A 41 8.49 10.35 -3.14
C GLU A 41 8.70 9.54 -1.86
N ASP A 42 9.90 9.02 -1.72
CA ASP A 42 10.27 8.21 -0.57
C ASP A 42 10.51 9.11 0.65
N VAL A 43 9.84 8.81 1.76
CA VAL A 43 10.24 9.34 3.06
C VAL A 43 11.44 8.53 3.54
N THR A 44 12.49 9.23 3.95
CA THR A 44 13.76 8.59 4.34
C THR A 44 13.70 7.99 5.75
N ALA A 45 14.58 7.03 6.02
CA ALA A 45 14.77 6.50 7.37
C ALA A 45 15.17 7.59 8.40
N SER A 46 15.82 8.66 7.95
CA SER A 46 16.18 9.79 8.81
C SER A 46 14.96 10.56 9.27
N GLU A 47 14.04 10.86 8.37
CA GLU A 47 12.78 11.56 8.68
C GLU A 47 11.92 10.75 9.65
N LEU A 48 11.78 9.44 9.43
CA LEU A 48 11.04 8.57 10.35
C LEU A 48 11.66 8.49 11.76
N ARG A 49 13.00 8.56 11.86
CA ARG A 49 13.66 8.65 13.17
C ARG A 49 13.36 9.96 13.88
N GLN A 50 13.21 11.07 13.15
CA GLN A 50 12.81 12.35 13.73
C GLN A 50 11.37 12.28 14.29
N GLU A 51 10.49 11.54 13.66
CA GLU A 51 9.14 11.24 14.15
C GLU A 51 9.13 10.26 15.35
N LYS A 52 10.31 9.78 15.78
CA LYS A 52 10.49 8.82 16.89
C LYS A 52 9.78 7.47 16.66
N VAL A 53 9.51 7.10 15.41
CA VAL A 53 8.94 5.81 15.06
C VAL A 53 9.99 4.72 15.19
N LYS A 54 9.73 3.76 16.07
CA LYS A 54 10.58 2.58 16.26
C LYS A 54 9.86 1.34 15.77
N LEU A 55 10.33 0.76 14.67
CA LEU A 55 9.71 -0.43 14.09
C LEU A 55 9.73 -1.64 15.03
N THR A 56 10.63 -1.64 16.02
CA THR A 56 10.72 -2.69 17.05
C THR A 56 9.55 -2.71 18.03
N ASP A 57 8.77 -1.64 18.10
CA ASP A 57 7.68 -1.52 19.06
C ASP A 57 6.39 -2.18 18.55
N PHE A 58 6.36 -2.60 17.28
CA PHE A 58 5.16 -3.13 16.63
C PHE A 58 5.21 -4.64 16.48
N THR A 59 4.04 -5.27 16.67
CA THR A 59 3.83 -6.71 16.50
C THR A 59 3.07 -7.04 15.23
N ALA A 60 2.43 -6.03 14.64
CA ALA A 60 1.62 -6.18 13.44
C ALA A 60 1.71 -4.97 12.51
N ILE A 61 1.56 -5.19 11.22
CA ILE A 61 1.62 -4.15 10.18
C ILE A 61 0.34 -4.16 9.36
N ILE A 62 -0.24 -2.97 9.16
CA ILE A 62 -1.41 -2.77 8.31
C ILE A 62 -0.96 -2.38 6.91
N LEU A 63 -1.35 -3.14 5.90
CA LEU A 63 -0.92 -2.96 4.51
C LEU A 63 -2.13 -2.69 3.63
N THR A 64 -2.29 -1.43 3.24
CA THR A 64 -3.47 -0.96 2.48
C THR A 64 -3.32 -1.10 0.97
N SER A 65 -2.09 -1.22 0.45
CA SER A 65 -1.81 -1.32 -0.97
C SER A 65 -0.47 -1.99 -1.26
N ARG A 66 -0.20 -2.30 -2.53
CA ARG A 66 1.10 -2.79 -2.98
C ARG A 66 2.20 -1.76 -2.75
N ASN A 67 1.91 -0.48 -2.99
CA ASN A 67 2.85 0.62 -2.73
C ASN A 67 3.24 0.67 -1.26
N THR A 68 2.27 0.53 -0.35
CA THR A 68 2.53 0.47 1.10
C THR A 68 3.48 -0.68 1.46
N ILE A 69 3.33 -1.85 0.81
CA ILE A 69 4.23 -2.99 1.00
C ILE A 69 5.64 -2.63 0.53
N ASP A 70 5.78 -2.16 -0.71
CA ASP A 70 7.09 -1.84 -1.30
C ASP A 70 7.84 -0.81 -0.46
N HIS A 71 7.17 0.28 -0.06
CA HIS A 71 7.77 1.33 0.76
C HIS A 71 8.06 0.87 2.19
N PHE A 72 7.21 0.05 2.81
CA PHE A 72 7.49 -0.50 4.13
C PHE A 72 8.78 -1.34 4.15
N PHE A 73 8.93 -2.27 3.20
CA PHE A 73 10.14 -3.11 3.14
C PHE A 73 11.38 -2.30 2.76
N ARG A 74 11.25 -1.27 1.93
CA ARG A 74 12.33 -0.31 1.65
C ARG A 74 12.79 0.38 2.94
N VAL A 75 11.86 0.97 3.69
CA VAL A 75 12.14 1.67 4.95
C VAL A 75 12.76 0.73 5.98
N ALA A 76 12.22 -0.47 6.16
CA ALA A 76 12.78 -1.49 7.05
C ALA A 76 14.25 -1.80 6.72
N LYS A 77 14.56 -1.95 5.43
CA LYS A 77 15.93 -2.16 4.95
C LYS A 77 16.84 -0.96 5.23
N GLU A 78 16.39 0.27 4.95
CA GLU A 78 17.15 1.50 5.22
C GLU A 78 17.40 1.71 6.70
N MET A 79 16.43 1.36 7.55
CA MET A 79 16.57 1.39 9.00
C MET A 79 17.41 0.24 9.56
N ARG A 80 17.85 -0.69 8.71
CA ARG A 80 18.52 -1.95 9.09
C ARG A 80 17.72 -2.76 10.12
N TYR A 81 16.39 -2.70 9.98
CA TYR A 81 15.47 -3.42 10.84
C TYR A 81 15.26 -4.84 10.32
N THR A 82 15.64 -5.82 11.14
CA THR A 82 15.34 -7.23 10.89
C THR A 82 13.93 -7.50 11.38
N ILE A 83 13.01 -7.76 10.44
CA ILE A 83 11.61 -8.02 10.77
C ILE A 83 11.53 -9.36 11.51
N PRO A 84 10.92 -9.40 12.71
CA PRO A 84 10.78 -10.63 13.48
C PRO A 84 9.97 -11.70 12.75
N GLU A 85 10.30 -12.96 13.00
CA GLU A 85 9.56 -14.07 12.36
C GLU A 85 8.09 -14.15 12.77
N ASP A 86 7.73 -13.63 13.93
CA ASP A 86 6.37 -13.60 14.48
C ASP A 86 5.57 -12.37 14.07
N MET A 87 6.16 -11.42 13.34
CA MET A 87 5.47 -10.26 12.79
C MET A 87 4.21 -10.69 12.03
N LYS A 88 3.07 -10.07 12.36
CA LYS A 88 1.79 -10.28 11.69
C LYS A 88 1.52 -9.20 10.64
N TYR A 89 0.83 -9.58 9.58
CA TYR A 89 0.51 -8.69 8.48
C TYR A 89 -0.99 -8.67 8.23
N PHE A 90 -1.55 -7.48 8.21
CA PHE A 90 -2.97 -7.26 7.99
C PHE A 90 -3.18 -6.49 6.69
N CYS A 91 -3.68 -7.17 5.68
CA CYS A 91 -3.82 -6.67 4.32
C CYS A 91 -5.28 -6.34 4.01
N VAL A 92 -5.52 -5.23 3.28
CA VAL A 92 -6.88 -4.83 2.93
C VAL A 92 -7.60 -5.88 2.08
N SER A 93 -6.86 -6.61 1.24
CA SER A 93 -7.40 -7.63 0.34
C SER A 93 -6.48 -8.83 0.19
N GLU A 94 -7.02 -9.93 -0.32
CA GLU A 94 -6.25 -11.13 -0.64
C GLU A 94 -5.16 -10.84 -1.68
N SER A 95 -5.44 -10.02 -2.70
CA SER A 95 -4.45 -9.66 -3.72
C SER A 95 -3.25 -8.89 -3.13
N THR A 96 -3.49 -8.06 -2.12
CA THR A 96 -2.43 -7.37 -1.36
C THR A 96 -1.65 -8.38 -0.51
N ALA A 97 -2.33 -9.32 0.14
CA ALA A 97 -1.69 -10.38 0.93
C ALA A 97 -0.80 -11.30 0.07
N LEU A 98 -1.26 -11.67 -1.12
CA LEU A 98 -0.47 -12.47 -2.07
C LEU A 98 0.77 -11.70 -2.57
N TYR A 99 0.67 -10.38 -2.72
CA TYR A 99 1.81 -9.56 -3.14
C TYR A 99 2.98 -9.58 -2.13
N LEU A 100 2.70 -9.81 -0.84
CA LEU A 100 3.74 -9.98 0.20
C LEU A 100 4.74 -11.10 -0.09
N GLN A 101 4.38 -12.09 -0.91
CA GLN A 101 5.29 -13.19 -1.28
C GLN A 101 6.57 -12.70 -1.97
N ARG A 102 6.60 -11.47 -2.47
CA ARG A 102 7.81 -10.87 -3.03
C ARG A 102 8.88 -10.56 -1.98
N TYR A 103 8.46 -10.45 -0.72
CA TYR A 103 9.32 -10.01 0.39
C TYR A 103 9.48 -11.04 1.48
N ILE A 104 8.45 -11.86 1.72
CA ILE A 104 8.42 -12.85 2.79
C ILE A 104 7.85 -14.18 2.29
N GLN A 105 8.19 -15.27 3.01
CA GLN A 105 7.53 -16.54 2.80
C GLN A 105 6.08 -16.45 3.32
N TYR A 106 5.11 -16.77 2.47
CA TYR A 106 3.71 -16.76 2.83
C TYR A 106 3.39 -17.80 3.89
N ARG A 107 2.84 -17.36 5.03
CA ARG A 107 2.43 -18.24 6.15
C ARG A 107 1.04 -17.82 6.61
N LYS A 108 0.02 -18.65 6.40
CA LYS A 108 -1.40 -18.38 6.74
C LYS A 108 -1.61 -17.90 8.17
N ARG A 109 -0.83 -18.36 9.14
CA ARG A 109 -0.94 -17.97 10.55
C ARG A 109 -0.48 -16.56 10.88
N LYS A 110 0.18 -15.88 9.93
CA LYS A 110 0.77 -14.56 10.12
C LYS A 110 0.20 -13.51 9.18
N ILE A 111 -0.53 -13.92 8.16
CA ILE A 111 -1.06 -13.05 7.12
C ILE A 111 -2.58 -13.13 7.15
N PHE A 112 -3.17 -12.00 7.47
CA PHE A 112 -4.62 -11.81 7.58
C PHE A 112 -5.06 -10.81 6.55
N TYR A 113 -6.26 -10.95 6.01
CA TYR A 113 -6.78 -9.99 5.04
C TYR A 113 -8.30 -9.83 5.13
N GLY A 114 -8.74 -8.61 4.77
CA GLY A 114 -10.14 -8.30 4.55
C GLY A 114 -10.62 -8.77 3.19
N LYS A 115 -11.87 -8.49 2.85
CA LYS A 115 -12.42 -8.81 1.52
C LYS A 115 -11.88 -7.83 0.46
N GLN A 116 -12.18 -6.53 0.60
CA GLN A 116 -11.71 -5.48 -0.31
C GLN A 116 -11.57 -4.11 0.34
N THR A 117 -12.28 -3.88 1.45
CA THR A 117 -12.32 -2.57 2.12
C THR A 117 -11.55 -2.59 3.44
N PHE A 118 -11.19 -1.40 3.90
CA PHE A 118 -10.56 -1.28 5.21
C PHE A 118 -11.52 -1.67 6.34
N ALA A 119 -12.82 -1.45 6.17
CA ALA A 119 -13.84 -1.89 7.12
C ALA A 119 -13.85 -3.42 7.28
N ASP A 120 -13.74 -4.16 6.17
CA ASP A 120 -13.61 -5.62 6.24
C ASP A 120 -12.37 -6.06 7.00
N LEU A 121 -11.26 -5.32 6.84
CA LEU A 121 -10.02 -5.59 7.55
C LEU A 121 -10.17 -5.33 9.05
N ILE A 122 -10.86 -4.27 9.45
CA ILE A 122 -11.14 -3.97 10.86
C ILE A 122 -11.86 -5.15 11.54
N GLU A 123 -12.80 -5.80 10.87
CA GLU A 123 -13.51 -6.97 11.44
C GLU A 123 -12.56 -8.16 11.73
N VAL A 124 -11.52 -8.30 10.90
CA VAL A 124 -10.46 -9.28 11.14
C VAL A 124 -9.58 -8.85 12.31
N MET A 125 -9.17 -7.57 12.35
CA MET A 125 -8.29 -7.01 13.37
C MET A 125 -8.92 -7.01 14.76
N LYS A 126 -10.26 -6.91 14.89
CA LYS A 126 -10.98 -7.00 16.16
C LYS A 126 -10.72 -8.32 16.90
N LYS A 127 -10.29 -9.37 16.21
CA LYS A 127 -9.91 -10.67 16.80
C LYS A 127 -8.45 -10.71 17.29
N HIS A 128 -7.72 -9.62 17.07
CA HIS A 128 -6.28 -9.47 17.36
C HIS A 128 -6.02 -8.13 18.07
N LYS A 129 -6.81 -7.80 19.07
CA LYS A 129 -6.73 -6.50 19.79
C LYS A 129 -5.46 -6.36 20.65
N GLU A 130 -4.80 -7.47 20.91
CA GLU A 130 -3.55 -7.55 21.66
C GLU A 130 -2.36 -7.01 20.88
N GLU A 131 -2.50 -6.86 19.54
CA GLU A 131 -1.39 -6.41 18.69
C GLU A 131 -1.16 -4.91 18.79
N ASN A 132 0.10 -4.52 18.65
CA ASN A 132 0.50 -3.13 18.44
C ASN A 132 0.74 -2.91 16.96
N TYR A 133 -0.18 -2.18 16.32
CA TYR A 133 -0.22 -2.03 14.87
C TYR A 133 0.64 -0.86 14.38
N PHE A 134 1.41 -1.08 13.33
CA PHE A 134 1.99 -0.02 12.53
C PHE A 134 1.15 0.21 11.28
N LEU A 135 0.75 1.47 11.04
CA LEU A 135 0.02 1.89 9.84
C LEU A 135 0.93 2.77 8.96
N PRO A 136 1.73 2.17 8.08
CA PRO A 136 2.47 2.92 7.08
C PRO A 136 1.50 3.52 6.07
N SER A 137 1.64 4.80 5.77
CA SER A 137 0.72 5.53 4.90
C SER A 137 1.45 6.47 3.94
N SER A 138 0.72 6.98 2.94
CA SER A 138 1.14 8.14 2.17
C SER A 138 0.66 9.44 2.85
N ASN A 139 1.21 10.56 2.42
CA ASN A 139 0.73 11.88 2.83
C ASN A 139 -0.65 12.23 2.24
N LEU A 140 -1.08 11.54 1.19
CA LEU A 140 -2.36 11.76 0.48
C LEU A 140 -3.36 10.64 0.82
N VAL A 141 -3.67 10.45 2.11
CA VAL A 141 -4.74 9.52 2.52
C VAL A 141 -6.07 10.24 2.56
N THR A 142 -6.99 9.82 1.72
CA THR A 142 -8.36 10.35 1.67
C THR A 142 -9.33 9.58 2.57
N GLU A 143 -9.00 8.37 2.97
CA GLU A 143 -9.83 7.53 3.83
C GLU A 143 -9.52 7.73 5.31
N ASN A 144 -10.56 7.69 6.14
CA ASN A 144 -10.45 7.88 7.59
C ASN A 144 -10.04 6.58 8.32
N TYR A 145 -8.88 6.01 7.97
CA TYR A 145 -8.37 4.80 8.62
C TYR A 145 -8.18 4.96 10.12
N GLU A 146 -7.67 6.11 10.56
CA GLU A 146 -7.43 6.40 11.97
C GLU A 146 -8.73 6.43 12.78
N GLY A 147 -9.77 7.07 12.25
CA GLY A 147 -11.08 7.07 12.89
C GLY A 147 -11.63 5.65 13.08
N MET A 148 -11.55 4.81 12.04
CA MET A 148 -12.03 3.43 12.09
C MET A 148 -11.23 2.57 13.08
N LEU A 149 -9.91 2.74 13.16
CA LEU A 149 -9.05 2.04 14.11
C LEU A 149 -9.35 2.47 15.56
N ASN A 150 -9.57 3.77 15.79
CA ASN A 150 -9.95 4.31 17.11
C ASN A 150 -11.32 3.80 17.56
N GLU A 151 -12.33 3.82 16.69
CA GLU A 151 -13.67 3.26 16.98
C GLU A 151 -13.60 1.77 17.31
N ALA A 152 -12.72 1.01 16.66
CA ALA A 152 -12.48 -0.40 16.94
C ALA A 152 -11.64 -0.63 18.22
N LYS A 153 -11.13 0.43 18.86
CA LYS A 153 -10.24 0.39 20.04
C LYS A 153 -8.99 -0.46 19.82
N LEU A 154 -8.38 -0.29 18.66
CA LEU A 154 -7.11 -0.94 18.30
C LEU A 154 -5.96 -0.02 18.63
N ASN A 155 -4.85 -0.59 19.14
CA ASN A 155 -3.64 0.16 19.42
C ASN A 155 -2.79 0.29 18.15
N PHE A 156 -2.58 1.51 17.66
CA PHE A 156 -1.82 1.73 16.42
C PHE A 156 -0.98 3.00 16.45
N THR A 157 0.05 3.00 15.64
CA THR A 157 0.83 4.18 15.29
C THR A 157 0.86 4.33 13.78
N LYS A 158 0.50 5.52 13.28
CA LYS A 158 0.60 5.88 11.87
C LYS A 158 1.89 6.64 11.62
N ALA A 159 2.54 6.37 10.49
CA ALA A 159 3.59 7.21 9.96
C ALA A 159 3.51 7.31 8.44
N VAL A 160 3.89 8.49 7.92
CA VAL A 160 4.02 8.71 6.48
C VAL A 160 5.35 8.13 6.02
N ILE A 161 5.31 7.23 5.02
CA ILE A 161 6.52 6.57 4.49
C ILE A 161 6.73 6.82 2.99
N PHE A 162 5.78 7.49 2.33
CA PHE A 162 5.85 7.90 0.91
C PHE A 162 4.79 8.94 0.56
#